data_900d6d15d0cfec615ac0e31695d4d79f
#
_entry.id   900d6d15d0cfec615ac0e31695d4d79f
#
_cell.length_a   1.000
_cell.length_b   1.000
_cell.length_c   1.000
_cell.angle_alpha   90.00
_cell.angle_beta   90.00
_cell.angle_gamma   90.00
#
_symmetry.space_group_name_H-M   'P 1'
#
loop_
_entity.id
_entity.type
_entity.pdbx_description
1 polymer ?
#
loop_
_entity_poly.entity_id
_entity_poly.type
_entity_poly.pdbx_seq_one_letter_code
_entity_poly.pdbx_strand_id
1 'polypeptide(L)'
;MDFGCFCNDCVAEFNDCVAEYSKQQEEKDWTRETLAAALNEQHNGRLRLLWTRFGQQSLAIVARVVAEAVHEVSPESRIGLEHCGPEWGLYSGPDWVPTFKALAEVSGLPVGSRPGGGYYTDHRPREVLDKALSIAHQVARLPQEVKVICPEIENFPHTTMGKSPHGLVVESVLDLAYGCNCLSYAILSIGHETSAAIAPQLDRIARWRPFLERYVTENEGTKPGGVGIAFGMNHAGRKVHPDEKPFAWTSMSFGGLYQLPTMGMPLCADKQAACATILTVNAIDGLTQGELKGFLTGGVLMDGAAMLRLQERGLGELGGVRAVHRQVESYERFTNDPLNGSGAGKTWIHVSFGSSADFVLEPIVPDVRVLGEYVGAGGKADGAATVVCENALGGRVAVFGYRGLESVVTTARRAQMLAAADWVSGRRLPVIIDTAAQVVPVPRVDTEGRLKSVMLLNATIDTTPALAVRLRKPVGKTARWILPECRDKKLTARSSKREIALMVPAMSPWSIGYILLSK
;
A
#
# COMPACT_ATOMS: atom_id res chain seq x y z
N MET A 1 8.44 -22.89 -1.97
CA MET A 1 9.70 -22.15 -1.78
C MET A 1 10.16 -22.46 -0.36
N ASP A 2 11.33 -23.02 -0.24
CA ASP A 2 11.93 -23.30 1.05
C ASP A 2 12.57 -22.02 1.58
N PHE A 3 12.16 -21.62 2.76
CA PHE A 3 12.48 -20.31 3.31
C PHE A 3 13.69 -20.39 4.22
N GLY A 4 14.86 -20.32 3.66
CA GLY A 4 16.12 -20.35 4.37
C GLY A 4 16.85 -21.70 4.28
N CYS A 5 18.14 -21.67 4.48
CA CYS A 5 18.99 -22.84 4.50
C CYS A 5 19.14 -23.36 5.93
N PHE A 6 18.79 -24.62 6.16
CA PHE A 6 18.97 -25.33 7.42
C PHE A 6 20.13 -26.35 7.36
N CYS A 7 21.15 -26.10 6.54
CA CYS A 7 22.35 -26.94 6.57
C CYS A 7 23.13 -26.73 7.88
N ASN A 8 24.04 -27.64 8.19
CA ASN A 8 24.81 -27.60 9.44
C ASN A 8 25.61 -26.28 9.57
N ASP A 9 26.14 -25.77 8.45
CA ASP A 9 26.93 -24.53 8.46
C ASP A 9 26.05 -23.32 8.81
N CYS A 10 24.88 -23.18 8.18
CA CYS A 10 23.93 -22.09 8.49
C CYS A 10 23.41 -22.16 9.95
N VAL A 11 23.21 -23.37 10.49
CA VAL A 11 22.78 -23.53 11.88
C VAL A 11 23.91 -23.20 12.85
N ALA A 12 25.16 -23.59 12.53
CA ALA A 12 26.34 -23.21 13.32
C ALA A 12 26.54 -21.70 13.34
N GLU A 13 26.53 -21.05 12.15
CA GLU A 13 26.62 -19.58 12.06
C GLU A 13 25.49 -18.88 12.80
N PHE A 14 24.26 -19.43 12.74
CA PHE A 14 23.13 -18.88 13.51
C PHE A 14 23.37 -18.98 15.02
N ASN A 15 23.91 -20.10 15.53
CA ASN A 15 24.25 -20.25 16.94
C ASN A 15 25.26 -19.18 17.38
N ASP A 16 26.30 -18.94 16.58
CA ASP A 16 27.29 -17.89 16.85
C ASP A 16 26.64 -16.49 16.87
N CYS A 17 25.77 -16.20 15.88
CA CYS A 17 25.04 -14.93 15.83
C CYS A 17 24.08 -14.75 17.03
N VAL A 18 23.39 -15.80 17.45
CA VAL A 18 22.45 -15.72 18.58
C VAL A 18 23.16 -15.37 19.88
N ALA A 19 24.37 -15.90 20.08
CA ALA A 19 25.21 -15.56 21.25
C ALA A 19 25.55 -14.06 21.31
N GLU A 20 25.79 -13.42 20.15
CA GLU A 20 26.02 -11.97 20.04
C GLU A 20 24.77 -11.13 20.27
N TYR A 21 23.62 -11.56 19.77
CA TYR A 21 22.34 -10.81 19.86
C TYR A 21 21.59 -11.02 21.16
N SER A 22 21.78 -12.15 21.85
CA SER A 22 21.13 -12.43 23.12
C SER A 22 22.03 -12.06 24.28
N LYS A 23 21.98 -10.82 24.72
CA LYS A 23 22.54 -10.41 26.04
C LYS A 23 21.79 -11.03 27.23
N GLN A 24 20.89 -11.97 26.99
CA GLN A 24 20.14 -12.72 27.99
C GLN A 24 20.23 -14.20 27.65
N GLN A 25 20.97 -14.91 28.48
CA GLN A 25 21.20 -16.33 28.56
C GLN A 25 19.96 -17.19 28.25
N GLU A 26 19.95 -17.82 27.12
CA GLU A 26 19.54 -19.20 26.90
C GLU A 26 20.36 -19.70 25.72
N GLU A 27 21.62 -20.04 26.00
CA GLU A 27 22.51 -20.72 25.07
C GLU A 27 21.98 -22.13 24.86
N LYS A 28 21.19 -22.32 23.82
CA LYS A 28 20.93 -23.64 23.25
C LYS A 28 21.76 -23.74 21.99
N ASP A 29 22.67 -24.71 21.95
CA ASP A 29 23.26 -25.17 20.70
C ASP A 29 22.15 -25.80 19.86
N TRP A 30 21.59 -25.01 18.95
CA TRP A 30 20.54 -25.47 18.05
C TRP A 30 21.12 -26.49 17.09
N THR A 31 20.45 -27.64 16.96
CA THR A 31 20.61 -28.53 15.81
C THR A 31 19.57 -28.15 14.74
N ARG A 32 19.74 -28.67 13.54
CA ARG A 32 18.78 -28.49 12.44
C ARG A 32 17.35 -28.83 12.86
N GLU A 33 17.18 -29.98 13.53
CA GLU A 33 15.88 -30.52 13.93
C GLU A 33 15.27 -29.70 15.07
N THR A 34 16.06 -29.36 16.09
CA THR A 34 15.57 -28.60 17.24
C THR A 34 15.25 -27.15 16.87
N LEU A 35 16.04 -26.53 16.01
CA LEU A 35 15.77 -25.19 15.51
C LEU A 35 14.49 -25.15 14.65
N ALA A 36 14.34 -26.08 13.69
CA ALA A 36 13.16 -26.18 12.85
C ALA A 36 11.88 -26.39 13.67
N ALA A 37 11.92 -27.28 14.69
CA ALA A 37 10.81 -27.48 15.59
C ALA A 37 10.46 -26.21 16.37
N ALA A 38 11.47 -25.58 16.96
CA ALA A 38 11.28 -24.37 17.79
C ALA A 38 10.74 -23.18 16.98
N LEU A 39 11.16 -22.98 15.73
CA LEU A 39 10.64 -21.91 14.88
C LEU A 39 9.15 -22.08 14.55
N ASN A 40 8.61 -23.30 14.61
CA ASN A 40 7.19 -23.57 14.41
C ASN A 40 6.34 -23.40 15.67
N GLU A 41 6.93 -23.27 16.83
CA GLU A 41 6.20 -23.08 18.07
C GLU A 41 5.67 -21.65 18.19
N GLN A 42 4.39 -21.50 18.56
CA GLN A 42 3.72 -20.19 18.57
C GLN A 42 4.40 -19.17 19.52
N HIS A 43 4.92 -19.62 20.65
CA HIS A 43 5.54 -18.74 21.65
C HIS A 43 6.96 -18.28 21.28
N ASN A 44 7.60 -18.88 20.27
CA ASN A 44 8.98 -18.56 19.87
C ASN A 44 9.10 -17.41 18.86
N GLY A 45 8.25 -16.39 18.98
CA GLY A 45 8.29 -15.23 18.10
C GLY A 45 9.63 -14.49 18.08
N ARG A 46 10.32 -14.43 19.22
CA ARG A 46 11.66 -13.83 19.31
C ARG A 46 12.70 -14.61 18.51
N LEU A 47 12.66 -15.94 18.59
CA LEU A 47 13.57 -16.80 17.82
C LEU A 47 13.36 -16.61 16.32
N ARG A 48 12.10 -16.52 15.86
CA ARG A 48 11.80 -16.23 14.45
C ARG A 48 12.33 -14.88 14.00
N LEU A 49 12.25 -13.85 14.83
CA LEU A 49 12.84 -12.54 14.51
C LEU A 49 14.36 -12.60 14.40
N LEU A 50 15.03 -13.37 15.26
CA LEU A 50 16.47 -13.57 15.18
C LEU A 50 16.86 -14.34 13.92
N TRP A 51 16.15 -15.42 13.60
CA TRP A 51 16.34 -16.18 12.36
C TRP A 51 16.17 -15.32 11.11
N THR A 52 15.14 -14.48 11.09
CA THR A 52 14.89 -13.53 10.00
C THR A 52 16.04 -12.53 9.84
N ARG A 53 16.56 -11.99 10.94
CA ARG A 53 17.71 -11.08 10.92
C ARG A 53 18.98 -11.76 10.43
N PHE A 54 19.20 -12.99 10.84
CA PHE A 54 20.30 -13.82 10.33
C PHE A 54 20.20 -13.99 8.80
N GLY A 55 19.03 -14.34 8.28
CA GLY A 55 18.79 -14.41 6.84
C GLY A 55 19.08 -13.10 6.09
N GLN A 56 18.64 -11.96 6.64
CA GLN A 56 18.93 -10.64 6.09
C GLN A 56 20.45 -10.35 6.00
N GLN A 57 21.18 -10.70 7.04
CA GLN A 57 22.62 -10.49 7.08
C GLN A 57 23.36 -11.41 6.11
N SER A 58 22.94 -12.67 6.04
CA SER A 58 23.50 -13.63 5.07
C SER A 58 23.32 -13.13 3.63
N LEU A 59 22.14 -12.58 3.30
CA LEU A 59 21.91 -11.97 1.98
C LEU A 59 22.78 -10.73 1.74
N ALA A 60 23.00 -9.90 2.75
CA ALA A 60 23.87 -8.74 2.64
C ALA A 60 25.34 -9.15 2.43
N ILE A 61 25.82 -10.24 3.07
CA ILE A 61 27.16 -10.80 2.87
C ILE A 61 27.31 -11.31 1.43
N VAL A 62 26.32 -12.08 0.93
CA VAL A 62 26.34 -12.56 -0.47
C VAL A 62 26.36 -11.38 -1.44
N ALA A 63 25.55 -10.36 -1.20
CA ALA A 63 25.53 -9.16 -2.04
C ALA A 63 26.88 -8.44 -2.07
N ARG A 64 27.56 -8.36 -0.93
CA ARG A 64 28.93 -7.81 -0.82
C ARG A 64 29.92 -8.60 -1.67
N VAL A 65 29.94 -9.92 -1.53
CA VAL A 65 30.85 -10.81 -2.30
C VAL A 65 30.61 -10.67 -3.80
N VAL A 66 29.35 -10.63 -4.23
CA VAL A 66 28.99 -10.41 -5.63
C VAL A 66 29.47 -9.04 -6.11
N ALA A 67 29.27 -8.00 -5.33
CA ALA A 67 29.71 -6.65 -5.68
C ALA A 67 31.24 -6.56 -5.79
N GLU A 68 31.99 -7.15 -4.86
CA GLU A 68 33.45 -7.22 -4.89
C GLU A 68 33.93 -7.90 -6.16
N ALA A 69 33.40 -9.08 -6.49
CA ALA A 69 33.76 -9.82 -7.68
C ALA A 69 33.48 -9.06 -8.99
N VAL A 70 32.32 -8.35 -9.06
CA VAL A 70 31.97 -7.52 -10.23
C VAL A 70 32.95 -6.36 -10.37
N HIS A 71 33.22 -5.63 -9.27
CA HIS A 71 34.06 -4.44 -9.32
C HIS A 71 35.55 -4.74 -9.47
N GLU A 72 36.01 -5.95 -9.11
CA GLU A 72 37.37 -6.43 -9.46
C GLU A 72 37.57 -6.46 -10.97
N VAL A 73 36.53 -6.84 -11.73
CA VAL A 73 36.60 -6.94 -13.20
C VAL A 73 36.17 -5.63 -13.88
N SER A 74 35.17 -4.95 -13.35
CA SER A 74 34.59 -3.74 -13.95
C SER A 74 34.19 -2.72 -12.86
N PRO A 75 35.14 -1.86 -12.43
CA PRO A 75 34.92 -0.90 -11.35
C PRO A 75 33.79 0.10 -11.61
N GLU A 76 33.50 0.40 -12.88
CA GLU A 76 32.47 1.36 -13.28
C GLU A 76 31.07 0.74 -13.39
N SER A 77 30.95 -0.57 -13.22
CA SER A 77 29.66 -1.25 -13.34
C SER A 77 28.72 -0.87 -12.20
N ARG A 78 27.53 -0.42 -12.55
CA ARG A 78 26.46 -0.21 -11.59
C ARG A 78 25.74 -1.52 -11.30
N ILE A 79 25.56 -1.80 -10.03
CA ILE A 79 24.86 -3.00 -9.58
C ILE A 79 23.46 -2.61 -9.08
N GLY A 80 22.49 -3.46 -9.32
CA GLY A 80 21.15 -3.34 -8.82
C GLY A 80 20.67 -4.63 -8.16
N LEU A 81 19.65 -4.52 -7.34
CA LEU A 81 18.96 -5.64 -6.72
C LEU A 81 17.54 -5.73 -7.27
N GLU A 82 17.20 -6.90 -7.81
CA GLU A 82 15.81 -7.28 -8.01
C GLU A 82 15.28 -7.90 -6.72
N HIS A 83 14.13 -7.43 -6.26
CA HIS A 83 13.56 -7.86 -5.00
C HIS A 83 12.03 -7.83 -5.03
N CYS A 84 11.43 -8.69 -4.23
CA CYS A 84 9.98 -8.71 -4.04
C CYS A 84 9.53 -7.75 -2.95
N GLY A 85 8.22 -7.54 -2.87
CA GLY A 85 7.60 -6.81 -1.78
C GLY A 85 7.94 -7.41 -0.42
N PRO A 86 7.98 -6.59 0.63
CA PRO A 86 8.30 -7.05 1.98
C PRO A 86 7.34 -8.13 2.49
N GLU A 87 6.13 -8.18 1.94
CA GLU A 87 5.11 -9.19 2.21
C GLU A 87 5.51 -10.61 1.75
N TRP A 88 6.44 -10.73 0.81
CA TRP A 88 6.92 -12.01 0.29
C TRP A 88 8.19 -12.50 0.98
N GLY A 89 8.93 -11.59 1.59
CA GLY A 89 10.25 -11.86 2.15
C GLY A 89 10.27 -12.18 3.64
N LEU A 90 9.16 -12.59 4.23
CA LEU A 90 9.02 -12.72 5.68
C LEU A 90 10.05 -13.62 6.35
N TYR A 91 10.56 -14.62 5.66
CA TYR A 91 11.54 -15.59 6.18
C TYR A 91 12.99 -15.24 5.89
N SER A 92 13.24 -14.65 4.74
CA SER A 92 14.57 -14.13 4.39
C SER A 92 14.80 -12.73 4.94
N GLY A 93 13.77 -12.18 5.59
CA GLY A 93 13.74 -10.83 6.12
C GLY A 93 13.15 -9.82 5.13
N PRO A 94 12.11 -9.08 5.52
CA PRO A 94 11.43 -8.12 4.65
C PRO A 94 12.22 -6.83 4.47
N ASP A 95 13.38 -6.67 5.10
CA ASP A 95 14.22 -5.49 5.04
C ASP A 95 15.41 -5.67 4.08
N TRP A 96 15.31 -5.06 2.91
CA TRP A 96 16.36 -5.07 1.90
C TRP A 96 17.43 -3.99 2.11
N VAL A 97 17.27 -3.11 3.10
CA VAL A 97 18.21 -2.01 3.37
C VAL A 97 19.63 -2.50 3.61
N PRO A 98 19.90 -3.55 4.43
CA PRO A 98 21.26 -4.07 4.61
C PRO A 98 21.91 -4.54 3.30
N THR A 99 21.14 -5.20 2.45
CA THR A 99 21.62 -5.70 1.14
C THR A 99 21.98 -4.55 0.20
N PHE A 100 21.11 -3.53 0.07
CA PHE A 100 21.41 -2.34 -0.73
C PHE A 100 22.63 -1.58 -0.23
N LYS A 101 22.79 -1.45 1.09
CA LYS A 101 23.96 -0.81 1.69
C LYS A 101 25.24 -1.58 1.40
N ALA A 102 25.21 -2.92 1.52
CA ALA A 102 26.36 -3.75 1.19
C ALA A 102 26.81 -3.57 -0.27
N LEU A 103 25.88 -3.50 -1.22
CA LEU A 103 26.19 -3.19 -2.63
C LEU A 103 26.82 -1.79 -2.80
N ALA A 104 26.26 -0.78 -2.14
CA ALA A 104 26.73 0.59 -2.26
C ALA A 104 28.10 0.82 -1.62
N GLU A 105 28.37 0.19 -0.47
CA GLU A 105 29.63 0.31 0.26
C GLU A 105 30.82 -0.22 -0.53
N VAL A 106 30.64 -1.30 -1.29
CA VAL A 106 31.71 -1.88 -2.11
C VAL A 106 32.06 -1.00 -3.30
N SER A 107 31.04 -0.49 -4.00
CA SER A 107 31.27 0.24 -5.25
C SER A 107 31.51 1.74 -5.05
N GLY A 108 30.98 2.32 -3.99
CA GLY A 108 30.86 3.77 -3.87
C GLY A 108 29.94 4.41 -4.92
N LEU A 109 29.29 3.61 -5.77
CA LEU A 109 28.39 4.05 -6.84
C LEU A 109 26.92 3.98 -6.40
N PRO A 110 26.03 4.79 -7.03
CA PRO A 110 24.60 4.65 -6.81
C PRO A 110 24.07 3.28 -7.24
N VAL A 111 23.30 2.65 -6.37
CA VAL A 111 22.71 1.32 -6.60
C VAL A 111 21.36 1.43 -7.32
N GLY A 112 21.03 0.43 -8.13
CA GLY A 112 19.72 0.27 -8.74
C GLY A 112 18.80 -0.63 -7.92
N SER A 113 17.50 -0.37 -7.99
CA SER A 113 16.44 -1.23 -7.46
C SER A 113 15.51 -1.64 -8.58
N ARG A 114 15.21 -2.94 -8.66
CA ARG A 114 14.13 -3.47 -9.50
C ARG A 114 13.05 -4.07 -8.59
N PRO A 115 12.12 -3.23 -8.08
CA PRO A 115 11.04 -3.71 -7.26
C PRO A 115 10.10 -4.61 -8.09
N GLY A 116 9.91 -5.84 -7.62
CA GLY A 116 9.08 -6.84 -8.27
C GLY A 116 7.62 -6.82 -7.77
N GLY A 117 6.73 -7.39 -8.57
CA GLY A 117 5.32 -7.58 -8.23
C GLY A 117 4.54 -8.14 -9.41
N GLY A 118 3.69 -9.13 -9.16
CA GLY A 118 3.06 -9.93 -10.20
C GLY A 118 1.82 -9.28 -10.82
N TYR A 119 1.98 -8.61 -11.95
CA TYR A 119 0.89 -8.31 -12.89
C TYR A 119 1.37 -8.67 -14.29
N TYR A 120 1.10 -9.91 -14.70
CA TYR A 120 1.67 -10.47 -15.93
C TYR A 120 0.68 -10.57 -17.08
N THR A 121 -0.62 -10.50 -16.80
CA THR A 121 -1.69 -10.68 -17.79
C THR A 121 -2.87 -9.74 -17.53
N ASP A 122 -3.65 -9.46 -18.58
CA ASP A 122 -4.85 -8.62 -18.50
C ASP A 122 -6.12 -9.40 -18.06
N HIS A 123 -6.01 -10.65 -17.60
CA HIS A 123 -7.16 -11.44 -17.14
C HIS A 123 -7.93 -10.78 -16.02
N ARG A 124 -7.22 -10.08 -15.14
CA ARG A 124 -7.75 -9.31 -14.03
C ARG A 124 -7.10 -7.93 -14.00
N PRO A 125 -7.54 -7.02 -14.87
CA PRO A 125 -6.82 -5.77 -15.10
C PRO A 125 -6.65 -4.90 -13.83
N ARG A 126 -7.53 -5.04 -12.82
CA ARG A 126 -7.39 -4.31 -11.55
C ARG A 126 -6.25 -4.81 -10.65
N GLU A 127 -5.69 -6.00 -10.90
CA GLU A 127 -4.51 -6.48 -10.16
C GLU A 127 -3.28 -5.59 -10.41
N VAL A 128 -3.26 -4.78 -11.46
CA VAL A 128 -2.25 -3.74 -11.65
C VAL A 128 -2.19 -2.77 -10.45
N LEU A 129 -3.30 -2.56 -9.74
CA LEU A 129 -3.34 -1.71 -8.55
C LEU A 129 -2.73 -2.38 -7.33
N ASP A 130 -2.87 -3.71 -7.18
CA ASP A 130 -2.18 -4.47 -6.13
C ASP A 130 -0.67 -4.40 -6.34
N LYS A 131 -0.20 -4.63 -7.58
CA LYS A 131 1.20 -4.46 -7.94
C LYS A 131 1.68 -3.05 -7.62
N ALA A 132 0.97 -2.03 -8.07
CA ALA A 132 1.36 -0.63 -7.85
C ALA A 132 1.48 -0.27 -6.37
N LEU A 133 0.60 -0.78 -5.51
CA LEU A 133 0.70 -0.60 -4.05
C LEU A 133 1.88 -1.38 -3.46
N SER A 134 2.15 -2.60 -3.92
CA SER A 134 3.34 -3.37 -3.52
C SER A 134 4.63 -2.62 -3.91
N ILE A 135 4.70 -2.12 -5.14
CA ILE A 135 5.81 -1.25 -5.60
C ILE A 135 5.94 -0.01 -4.70
N ALA A 136 4.84 0.67 -4.37
CA ALA A 136 4.86 1.82 -3.47
C ALA A 136 5.49 1.49 -2.11
N HIS A 137 5.15 0.32 -1.55
CA HIS A 137 5.72 -0.16 -0.28
C HIS A 137 7.20 -0.50 -0.38
N GLN A 138 7.65 -1.04 -1.50
CA GLN A 138 9.06 -1.31 -1.76
C GLN A 138 9.84 0.01 -1.88
N VAL A 139 9.37 0.91 -2.73
CA VAL A 139 10.01 2.21 -2.99
C VAL A 139 10.11 3.07 -1.72
N ALA A 140 9.07 3.09 -0.90
CA ALA A 140 9.06 3.88 0.34
C ALA A 140 10.09 3.42 1.39
N ARG A 141 10.69 2.25 1.21
CA ARG A 141 11.69 1.66 2.13
C ARG A 141 13.11 1.66 1.59
N LEU A 142 13.30 2.09 0.35
CA LEU A 142 14.63 2.12 -0.24
C LEU A 142 15.53 3.11 0.50
N PRO A 143 16.79 2.74 0.78
CA PRO A 143 17.75 3.65 1.36
C PRO A 143 18.19 4.72 0.34
N GLN A 144 18.83 5.77 0.84
CA GLN A 144 19.23 6.92 0.02
C GLN A 144 20.28 6.61 -1.04
N GLU A 145 20.99 5.51 -0.92
CA GLU A 145 22.01 5.01 -1.85
C GLU A 145 21.38 4.55 -3.18
N VAL A 146 20.11 4.15 -3.16
CA VAL A 146 19.36 3.76 -4.35
C VAL A 146 18.91 5.00 -5.13
N LYS A 147 19.33 5.11 -6.38
CA LYS A 147 19.03 6.26 -7.26
C LYS A 147 18.25 5.89 -8.52
N VAL A 148 18.37 4.65 -8.97
CA VAL A 148 17.61 4.15 -10.12
C VAL A 148 16.58 3.15 -9.61
N ILE A 149 15.31 3.43 -9.84
CA ILE A 149 14.19 2.59 -9.38
C ILE A 149 13.38 2.20 -10.60
N CYS A 150 13.57 0.97 -11.04
CA CYS A 150 13.07 0.45 -12.30
C CYS A 150 12.17 -0.75 -12.02
N PRO A 151 10.84 -0.65 -12.14
CA PRO A 151 9.94 -1.72 -11.76
C PRO A 151 10.07 -2.92 -12.70
N GLU A 152 9.68 -4.08 -12.20
CA GLU A 152 9.51 -5.28 -13.02
C GLU A 152 8.24 -5.16 -13.86
N ILE A 153 8.38 -4.92 -15.17
CA ILE A 153 7.25 -4.90 -16.12
C ILE A 153 7.43 -6.06 -17.08
N GLU A 154 6.57 -7.05 -16.96
CA GLU A 154 6.68 -8.32 -17.67
C GLU A 154 5.33 -8.79 -18.22
N ASN A 155 5.41 -9.68 -19.20
CA ASN A 155 4.28 -10.43 -19.75
C ASN A 155 4.45 -11.95 -19.53
N PHE A 156 4.97 -12.34 -18.35
CA PHE A 156 5.20 -13.76 -18.01
C PHE A 156 3.95 -14.62 -18.28
N PRO A 157 4.07 -15.82 -18.85
CA PRO A 157 5.32 -16.53 -19.23
C PRO A 157 5.90 -16.10 -20.59
N HIS A 158 6.05 -14.82 -20.82
CA HIS A 158 6.66 -14.20 -22.01
C HIS A 158 5.89 -14.50 -23.31
N THR A 159 4.58 -14.24 -23.26
CA THR A 159 3.66 -14.40 -24.37
C THR A 159 3.12 -13.05 -24.83
N THR A 160 2.92 -12.90 -26.14
CA THR A 160 2.43 -11.65 -26.72
C THR A 160 0.94 -11.41 -26.48
N MET A 161 0.17 -12.47 -26.22
CA MET A 161 -1.29 -12.41 -26.03
C MET A 161 -1.72 -12.24 -24.56
N GLY A 162 -0.81 -12.40 -23.60
CA GLY A 162 -1.14 -12.35 -22.18
C GLY A 162 -1.40 -10.92 -21.68
N LYS A 163 -0.69 -9.94 -22.24
CA LYS A 163 -0.74 -8.54 -21.81
C LYS A 163 -0.83 -7.59 -22.98
N SER A 164 -1.84 -6.74 -22.96
CA SER A 164 -2.07 -5.79 -24.06
C SER A 164 -1.02 -4.67 -24.07
N PRO A 165 -0.78 -4.05 -25.26
CA PRO A 165 0.04 -2.85 -25.35
C PRO A 165 -0.45 -1.70 -24.46
N HIS A 166 -1.76 -1.62 -24.21
CA HIS A 166 -2.33 -0.60 -23.33
C HIS A 166 -2.10 -0.92 -21.85
N GLY A 167 -2.23 -2.19 -21.45
CA GLY A 167 -1.93 -2.66 -20.09
C GLY A 167 -0.49 -2.32 -19.66
N LEU A 168 0.48 -2.52 -20.57
CA LEU A 168 1.90 -2.17 -20.32
C LEU A 168 2.10 -0.70 -19.97
N VAL A 169 1.49 0.23 -20.72
CA VAL A 169 1.70 1.67 -20.49
C VAL A 169 0.89 2.19 -19.29
N VAL A 170 -0.27 1.61 -18.99
CA VAL A 170 -1.03 1.91 -17.77
C VAL A 170 -0.22 1.49 -16.53
N GLU A 171 0.33 0.30 -16.52
CA GLU A 171 1.23 -0.20 -15.48
C GLU A 171 2.44 0.72 -15.32
N SER A 172 3.10 1.07 -16.42
CA SER A 172 4.25 2.00 -16.42
C SER A 172 3.94 3.34 -15.74
N VAL A 173 2.80 3.95 -16.06
CA VAL A 173 2.40 5.23 -15.44
C VAL A 173 2.11 5.07 -13.95
N LEU A 174 1.47 3.97 -13.55
CA LEU A 174 1.18 3.69 -12.13
C LEU A 174 2.47 3.51 -11.34
N ASP A 175 3.43 2.73 -11.85
CA ASP A 175 4.70 2.49 -11.18
C ASP A 175 5.50 3.81 -11.03
N LEU A 176 5.53 4.65 -12.07
CA LEU A 176 6.11 6.01 -11.99
C LEU A 176 5.35 6.89 -10.98
N ALA A 177 4.02 6.80 -10.95
CA ALA A 177 3.21 7.58 -10.02
C ALA A 177 3.46 7.18 -8.56
N TYR A 178 3.76 5.91 -8.31
CA TYR A 178 4.11 5.39 -7.00
C TYR A 178 5.61 5.46 -6.66
N GLY A 179 6.43 6.08 -7.51
CA GLY A 179 7.77 6.53 -7.13
C GLY A 179 8.92 5.92 -7.88
N CYS A 180 8.69 5.02 -8.85
CA CYS A 180 9.72 4.63 -9.79
C CYS A 180 10.17 5.82 -10.64
N ASN A 181 11.41 5.80 -11.14
CA ASN A 181 11.97 6.88 -11.95
C ASN A 181 12.64 6.37 -13.24
N CYS A 182 12.58 5.07 -13.48
CA CYS A 182 13.08 4.39 -14.65
C CYS A 182 12.06 3.33 -15.07
N LEU A 183 12.10 2.88 -16.33
CA LEU A 183 11.26 1.79 -16.83
C LEU A 183 12.11 0.80 -17.62
N SER A 184 11.89 -0.48 -17.35
CA SER A 184 12.49 -1.60 -18.04
C SER A 184 11.40 -2.64 -18.34
N TYR A 185 11.48 -3.25 -19.52
CA TYR A 185 10.43 -4.13 -20.00
C TYR A 185 10.99 -5.50 -20.37
N ALA A 186 10.50 -6.55 -19.72
CA ALA A 186 10.76 -7.94 -20.07
C ALA A 186 9.56 -8.51 -20.83
N ILE A 187 9.37 -8.03 -22.08
CA ILE A 187 8.21 -8.33 -22.92
C ILE A 187 8.53 -9.14 -24.17
N LEU A 188 9.81 -9.51 -24.35
CA LEU A 188 10.21 -10.35 -25.47
C LEU A 188 9.69 -11.77 -25.25
N SER A 189 9.20 -12.38 -26.33
CA SER A 189 8.76 -13.77 -26.29
C SER A 189 9.96 -14.71 -26.12
N ILE A 190 9.82 -15.67 -25.22
CA ILE A 190 10.75 -16.78 -25.11
C ILE A 190 10.23 -17.88 -26.04
N GLY A 191 10.82 -18.01 -27.21
CA GLY A 191 10.43 -19.02 -28.19
C GLY A 191 10.47 -18.53 -29.63
N HIS A 192 9.53 -19.01 -30.43
CA HIS A 192 9.56 -18.83 -31.88
C HIS A 192 8.71 -17.66 -32.41
N GLU A 193 8.23 -16.77 -31.54
CA GLU A 193 7.52 -15.59 -32.00
C GLU A 193 8.46 -14.59 -32.66
N THR A 194 8.01 -14.00 -33.75
CA THR A 194 8.80 -13.03 -34.51
C THR A 194 8.81 -11.65 -33.84
N SER A 195 9.79 -10.82 -34.15
CA SER A 195 9.81 -9.41 -33.72
C SER A 195 8.55 -8.64 -34.15
N ALA A 196 7.89 -9.05 -35.24
CA ALA A 196 6.63 -8.47 -35.67
C ALA A 196 5.48 -8.72 -34.68
N ALA A 197 5.53 -9.82 -33.93
CA ALA A 197 4.50 -10.13 -32.93
C ALA A 197 4.51 -9.18 -31.73
N ILE A 198 5.67 -8.61 -31.37
CA ILE A 198 5.83 -7.65 -30.26
C ILE A 198 5.80 -6.18 -30.73
N ALA A 199 5.76 -5.93 -32.05
CA ALA A 199 5.75 -4.57 -32.59
C ALA A 199 4.62 -3.69 -32.00
N PRO A 200 3.38 -4.17 -31.78
CA PRO A 200 2.31 -3.35 -31.18
C PRO A 200 2.64 -2.85 -29.77
N GLN A 201 3.36 -3.66 -28.96
CA GLN A 201 3.81 -3.27 -27.61
C GLN A 201 4.88 -2.19 -27.71
N LEU A 202 5.90 -2.40 -28.55
CA LEU A 202 6.98 -1.44 -28.76
C LEU A 202 6.48 -0.12 -29.31
N ASP A 203 5.57 -0.14 -30.28
CA ASP A 203 4.95 1.05 -30.86
C ASP A 203 4.14 1.83 -29.82
N ARG A 204 3.42 1.14 -28.95
CA ARG A 204 2.66 1.78 -27.87
C ARG A 204 3.61 2.46 -26.85
N ILE A 205 4.66 1.78 -26.44
CA ILE A 205 5.66 2.32 -25.52
C ILE A 205 6.34 3.55 -26.16
N ALA A 206 6.75 3.45 -27.43
CA ALA A 206 7.41 4.53 -28.15
C ALA A 206 6.52 5.80 -28.23
N ARG A 207 5.23 5.63 -28.55
CA ARG A 207 4.28 6.76 -28.59
C ARG A 207 4.02 7.39 -27.22
N TRP A 208 4.03 6.61 -26.14
CA TRP A 208 3.79 7.12 -24.79
C TRP A 208 5.06 7.65 -24.12
N ARG A 209 6.24 7.34 -24.63
CA ARG A 209 7.52 7.75 -24.06
C ARG A 209 7.59 9.24 -23.72
N PRO A 210 7.18 10.19 -24.62
CA PRO A 210 7.23 11.61 -24.27
C PRO A 210 6.36 12.00 -23.07
N PHE A 211 5.21 11.33 -22.90
CA PHE A 211 4.34 11.54 -21.74
C PHE A 211 4.97 10.97 -20.45
N LEU A 212 5.58 9.78 -20.52
CA LEU A 212 6.24 9.12 -19.40
C LEU A 212 7.45 9.93 -18.91
N GLU A 213 8.33 10.34 -19.83
CA GLU A 213 9.52 11.17 -19.51
C GLU A 213 9.11 12.52 -18.91
N ARG A 214 8.10 13.15 -19.48
CA ARG A 214 7.54 14.39 -18.95
C ARG A 214 6.97 14.22 -17.55
N TYR A 215 6.23 13.13 -17.30
CA TYR A 215 5.67 12.84 -15.98
C TYR A 215 6.77 12.73 -14.93
N VAL A 216 7.86 12.00 -15.22
CA VAL A 216 9.01 11.87 -14.32
C VAL A 216 9.64 13.24 -14.03
N THR A 217 9.94 14.01 -15.07
CA THR A 217 10.58 15.34 -14.96
C THR A 217 9.73 16.32 -14.15
N GLU A 218 8.42 16.39 -14.44
CA GLU A 218 7.52 17.32 -13.77
C GLU A 218 7.24 16.93 -12.30
N ASN A 219 7.48 15.67 -11.92
CA ASN A 219 7.29 15.15 -10.56
C ASN A 219 8.60 14.87 -9.82
N GLU A 220 9.74 15.28 -10.35
CA GLU A 220 11.02 15.14 -9.67
C GLU A 220 10.99 15.78 -8.27
N GLY A 221 11.57 15.11 -7.28
CA GLY A 221 11.60 15.55 -5.87
C GLY A 221 10.27 15.44 -5.13
N THR A 222 9.23 14.84 -5.75
CA THR A 222 7.94 14.62 -5.09
C THR A 222 7.77 13.16 -4.68
N LYS A 223 6.82 12.91 -3.76
CA LYS A 223 6.44 11.58 -3.28
C LYS A 223 4.93 11.35 -3.44
N PRO A 224 4.46 10.09 -3.56
CA PRO A 224 3.04 9.78 -3.46
C PRO A 224 2.51 10.19 -2.09
N GLY A 225 1.41 10.94 -2.06
CA GLY A 225 0.77 11.38 -0.83
C GLY A 225 -0.64 10.81 -0.68
N GLY A 226 -1.22 10.91 0.52
CA GLY A 226 -2.58 10.43 0.77
C GLY A 226 -2.73 9.72 2.10
N VAL A 227 -3.57 8.69 2.14
CA VAL A 227 -3.72 7.80 3.28
C VAL A 227 -2.66 6.71 3.20
N GLY A 228 -1.82 6.63 4.21
CA GLY A 228 -0.78 5.62 4.32
C GLY A 228 -1.36 4.24 4.66
N ILE A 229 -0.71 3.18 4.18
CA ILE A 229 -0.97 1.82 4.65
C ILE A 229 0.18 1.45 5.57
N ALA A 230 -0.13 1.18 6.85
CA ALA A 230 0.89 0.78 7.81
C ALA A 230 1.44 -0.60 7.48
N PHE A 231 2.72 -0.75 7.66
CA PHE A 231 3.42 -2.02 7.54
C PHE A 231 4.39 -2.18 8.72
N GLY A 232 4.31 -3.31 9.41
CA GLY A 232 5.24 -3.64 10.49
C GLY A 232 6.30 -4.64 10.03
N MET A 233 7.55 -4.44 10.42
CA MET A 233 8.68 -5.29 10.02
C MET A 233 8.83 -6.56 10.89
N ASN A 234 8.10 -6.65 12.02
CA ASN A 234 8.25 -7.74 12.97
C ASN A 234 7.27 -8.90 12.74
N HIS A 235 6.83 -9.09 11.48
CA HIS A 235 5.87 -10.17 11.14
C HIS A 235 6.40 -11.55 11.46
N ALA A 236 7.71 -11.78 11.38
CA ALA A 236 8.33 -13.03 11.74
C ALA A 236 8.07 -13.43 13.22
N GLY A 237 7.90 -12.45 14.11
CA GLY A 237 7.50 -12.68 15.49
C GLY A 237 6.03 -13.04 15.69
N ARG A 238 5.24 -13.01 14.64
CA ARG A 238 3.81 -13.27 14.65
C ARG A 238 3.50 -14.74 14.94
N LYS A 239 2.27 -14.98 15.36
CA LYS A 239 1.72 -16.29 15.61
C LYS A 239 1.70 -17.12 14.31
N VAL A 240 2.28 -18.32 14.35
CA VAL A 240 2.19 -19.30 13.26
C VAL A 240 0.77 -19.86 13.23
N HIS A 241 0.15 -19.97 12.06
CA HIS A 241 -1.13 -20.67 11.94
C HIS A 241 -0.92 -22.18 12.13
N PRO A 242 -1.66 -22.83 13.06
CA PRO A 242 -1.44 -24.23 13.36
C PRO A 242 -1.72 -25.19 12.19
N ASP A 243 -2.57 -24.78 11.25
CA ASP A 243 -2.99 -25.58 10.10
C ASP A 243 -2.15 -25.33 8.84
N GLU A 244 -1.20 -24.41 8.88
CA GLU A 244 -0.32 -24.11 7.77
C GLU A 244 0.90 -25.03 7.80
N LYS A 245 1.43 -25.35 6.61
CA LYS A 245 2.68 -26.12 6.48
C LYS A 245 3.78 -25.45 7.31
N PRO A 246 4.71 -26.25 7.87
CA PRO A 246 5.89 -25.70 8.53
C PRO A 246 6.50 -24.59 7.68
N PHE A 247 6.72 -23.41 8.28
CA PHE A 247 7.20 -22.21 7.60
C PHE A 247 6.23 -21.55 6.57
N ALA A 248 4.99 -21.98 6.47
CA ALA A 248 3.96 -21.20 5.80
C ALA A 248 3.53 -20.04 6.72
N TRP A 249 4.40 -19.09 6.89
CA TRP A 249 4.03 -17.84 7.51
C TRP A 249 3.16 -17.11 6.52
N THR A 250 1.99 -16.73 6.93
CA THR A 250 1.04 -16.09 6.04
C THR A 250 1.69 -14.90 5.37
N SER A 251 1.68 -14.91 4.05
CA SER A 251 2.04 -13.73 3.27
C SER A 251 1.22 -12.56 3.80
N MET A 252 1.85 -11.43 4.04
CA MET A 252 1.13 -10.19 4.26
C MET A 252 0.50 -9.77 2.96
N SER A 253 -0.77 -10.07 2.81
CA SER A 253 -1.57 -9.42 1.79
C SER A 253 -1.99 -8.05 2.31
N PHE A 254 -1.96 -7.02 1.47
CA PHE A 254 -2.67 -5.77 1.72
C PHE A 254 -4.18 -5.94 1.61
N GLY A 255 -4.65 -7.18 1.38
CA GLY A 255 -6.01 -7.68 1.52
C GLY A 255 -7.06 -6.83 0.82
N GLY A 256 -7.11 -6.80 -0.49
CA GLY A 256 -8.17 -6.08 -1.21
C GLY A 256 -8.14 -4.55 -1.07
N LEU A 257 -7.20 -3.97 -0.31
CA LEU A 257 -7.09 -2.50 -0.13
C LEU A 257 -6.93 -1.74 -1.46
N TYR A 258 -6.48 -2.42 -2.53
CA TYR A 258 -6.44 -1.85 -3.89
C TYR A 258 -7.81 -1.38 -4.40
N GLN A 259 -8.91 -1.84 -3.80
CA GLN A 259 -10.24 -1.36 -4.14
C GLN A 259 -10.48 0.07 -3.64
N LEU A 260 -9.85 0.49 -2.54
CA LEU A 260 -10.00 1.84 -2.00
C LEU A 260 -9.56 2.94 -2.99
N PRO A 261 -8.44 2.81 -3.72
CA PRO A 261 -8.11 3.77 -4.76
C PRO A 261 -9.18 3.86 -5.84
N THR A 262 -9.80 2.75 -6.26
CA THR A 262 -10.87 2.79 -7.27
C THR A 262 -12.09 3.58 -6.80
N MET A 263 -12.28 3.69 -5.49
CA MET A 263 -13.33 4.51 -4.87
C MET A 263 -12.91 5.98 -4.68
N GLY A 264 -11.73 6.37 -5.16
CA GLY A 264 -11.22 7.73 -5.08
C GLY A 264 -10.43 8.05 -3.81
N MET A 265 -10.04 7.05 -3.01
CA MET A 265 -9.15 7.23 -1.86
C MET A 265 -7.70 7.26 -2.33
N PRO A 266 -6.98 8.37 -2.16
CA PRO A 266 -5.54 8.41 -2.47
C PRO A 266 -4.78 7.58 -1.44
N LEU A 267 -4.09 6.52 -1.88
CA LEU A 267 -3.23 5.71 -1.02
C LEU A 267 -1.75 5.99 -1.26
N CYS A 268 -0.95 5.83 -0.23
CA CYS A 268 0.52 5.90 -0.30
C CYS A 268 1.16 4.92 0.69
N ALA A 269 2.47 4.72 0.57
CA ALA A 269 3.25 3.89 1.50
C ALA A 269 4.27 4.71 2.31
N ASP A 270 4.62 5.92 1.86
CA ASP A 270 5.57 6.78 2.56
C ASP A 270 4.91 7.41 3.81
N LYS A 271 5.40 7.03 4.99
CA LYS A 271 4.90 7.52 6.28
C LYS A 271 4.99 9.05 6.42
N GLN A 272 5.98 9.69 5.79
CA GLN A 272 6.18 11.14 5.87
C GLN A 272 5.19 11.90 4.97
N ALA A 273 4.78 11.30 3.86
CA ALA A 273 3.82 11.86 2.92
C ALA A 273 2.36 11.50 3.26
N ALA A 274 2.15 10.61 4.23
CA ALA A 274 0.83 10.19 4.67
C ALA A 274 0.16 11.28 5.53
N CYS A 275 -1.11 11.57 5.23
CA CYS A 275 -1.93 12.49 6.03
C CYS A 275 -2.80 11.79 7.07
N ALA A 276 -3.03 10.49 6.91
CA ALA A 276 -3.68 9.56 7.82
C ALA A 276 -3.15 8.15 7.51
N THR A 277 -3.50 7.14 8.32
CA THR A 277 -2.95 5.79 8.16
C THR A 277 -4.04 4.74 8.32
N ILE A 278 -4.04 3.73 7.45
CA ILE A 278 -4.82 2.51 7.62
C ILE A 278 -4.01 1.53 8.46
N LEU A 279 -4.60 1.07 9.57
CA LEU A 279 -4.09 -0.03 10.38
C LEU A 279 -4.91 -1.29 10.07
N THR A 280 -4.26 -2.29 9.50
CA THR A 280 -4.82 -3.63 9.31
C THR A 280 -4.42 -4.56 10.45
N VAL A 281 -5.07 -5.71 10.58
CA VAL A 281 -4.66 -6.77 11.54
C VAL A 281 -3.19 -7.12 11.35
N ASN A 282 -2.78 -7.33 10.10
CA ASN A 282 -1.40 -7.67 9.76
C ASN A 282 -0.42 -6.58 10.19
N ALA A 283 -0.75 -5.30 9.95
CA ALA A 283 0.10 -4.20 10.39
C ALA A 283 0.24 -4.17 11.91
N ILE A 284 -0.87 -4.32 12.65
CA ILE A 284 -0.87 -4.33 14.12
C ILE A 284 -0.01 -5.47 14.67
N ASP A 285 -0.04 -6.64 14.04
CA ASP A 285 0.79 -7.78 14.43
C ASP A 285 2.29 -7.50 14.24
N GLY A 286 2.66 -6.87 13.16
CA GLY A 286 4.06 -6.60 12.82
C GLY A 286 4.65 -5.33 13.45
N LEU A 287 3.84 -4.50 14.12
CA LEU A 287 4.28 -3.25 14.76
C LEU A 287 4.57 -3.45 16.25
N THR A 288 5.55 -2.73 16.77
CA THR A 288 5.77 -2.59 18.20
C THR A 288 4.70 -1.74 18.86
N GLN A 289 4.56 -1.82 20.19
CA GLN A 289 3.64 -0.94 20.93
C GLN A 289 3.96 0.56 20.76
N GLY A 290 5.25 0.89 20.70
CA GLY A 290 5.69 2.28 20.47
C GLY A 290 5.28 2.79 19.10
N GLU A 291 5.45 1.99 18.06
CA GLU A 291 5.02 2.32 16.69
C GLU A 291 3.50 2.47 16.59
N LEU A 292 2.73 1.55 17.20
CA LEU A 292 1.27 1.64 17.25
C LEU A 292 0.80 2.93 17.93
N LYS A 293 1.36 3.27 19.09
CA LYS A 293 1.07 4.55 19.76
C LYS A 293 1.44 5.74 18.86
N GLY A 294 2.58 5.67 18.17
CA GLY A 294 3.01 6.70 17.24
C GLY A 294 2.01 6.92 16.09
N PHE A 295 1.40 5.87 15.53
CA PHE A 295 0.32 6.02 14.56
C PHE A 295 -0.95 6.61 15.17
N LEU A 296 -1.29 6.19 16.39
CA LEU A 296 -2.49 6.63 17.12
C LEU A 296 -2.42 8.09 17.63
N THR A 297 -1.27 8.76 17.56
CA THR A 297 -1.19 10.23 17.73
C THR A 297 -1.66 11.01 16.49
N GLY A 298 -1.79 10.33 15.35
CA GLY A 298 -2.23 10.90 14.08
C GLY A 298 -3.67 10.52 13.72
N GLY A 299 -3.96 10.55 12.43
CA GLY A 299 -5.23 10.07 11.87
C GLY A 299 -5.15 8.59 11.53
N VAL A 300 -6.11 7.79 12.01
CA VAL A 300 -6.16 6.34 11.77
C VAL A 300 -7.53 5.89 11.25
N LEU A 301 -7.51 5.00 10.26
CA LEU A 301 -8.68 4.22 9.81
C LEU A 301 -8.40 2.75 10.08
N MET A 302 -9.39 2.02 10.57
CA MET A 302 -9.31 0.57 10.77
C MET A 302 -10.68 -0.08 10.65
N ASP A 303 -10.68 -1.39 10.37
CA ASP A 303 -11.89 -2.20 10.44
C ASP A 303 -12.11 -2.79 11.84
N GLY A 304 -13.23 -3.47 12.04
CA GLY A 304 -13.57 -4.09 13.33
C GLY A 304 -12.58 -5.17 13.75
N ALA A 305 -12.01 -5.92 12.79
CA ALA A 305 -11.01 -6.94 13.09
C ALA A 305 -9.69 -6.33 13.56
N ALA A 306 -9.25 -5.25 12.92
CA ALA A 306 -8.08 -4.49 13.35
C ALA A 306 -8.30 -3.84 14.72
N MET A 307 -9.51 -3.33 14.98
CA MET A 307 -9.87 -2.78 16.29
C MET A 307 -9.83 -3.86 17.39
N LEU A 308 -10.39 -5.04 17.14
CA LEU A 308 -10.29 -6.18 18.07
C LEU A 308 -8.83 -6.53 18.33
N ARG A 309 -8.01 -6.58 17.27
CA ARG A 309 -6.58 -6.87 17.42
C ARG A 309 -5.84 -5.80 18.23
N LEU A 310 -6.20 -4.55 18.06
CA LEU A 310 -5.65 -3.43 18.85
C LEU A 310 -6.00 -3.57 20.34
N GLN A 311 -7.22 -4.04 20.66
CA GLN A 311 -7.63 -4.36 22.04
C GLN A 311 -6.77 -5.47 22.64
N GLU A 312 -6.55 -6.58 21.91
CA GLU A 312 -5.70 -7.69 22.33
C GLU A 312 -4.25 -7.25 22.60
N ARG A 313 -3.80 -6.18 21.92
CA ARG A 313 -2.49 -5.55 22.16
C ARG A 313 -2.49 -4.56 23.32
N GLY A 314 -3.61 -4.43 24.08
CA GLY A 314 -3.73 -3.54 25.23
C GLY A 314 -3.84 -2.05 24.90
N LEU A 315 -4.23 -1.71 23.65
CA LEU A 315 -4.36 -0.33 23.17
C LEU A 315 -5.81 0.01 22.76
N GLY A 316 -6.79 -0.80 23.18
CA GLY A 316 -8.19 -0.64 22.77
C GLY A 316 -8.82 0.70 23.15
N GLU A 317 -8.44 1.28 24.29
CA GLU A 317 -8.96 2.60 24.73
C GLU A 317 -8.64 3.72 23.73
N LEU A 318 -7.50 3.60 23.02
CA LEU A 318 -7.11 4.58 22.00
C LEU A 318 -7.94 4.47 20.71
N GLY A 319 -8.70 3.40 20.55
CA GLY A 319 -9.71 3.27 19.49
C GLY A 319 -11.06 3.86 19.83
N GLY A 320 -11.29 4.19 21.12
CA GLY A 320 -12.52 4.80 21.64
C GLY A 320 -13.71 3.86 21.75
N VAL A 321 -13.59 2.63 21.25
CA VAL A 321 -14.66 1.62 21.23
C VAL A 321 -14.11 0.24 21.59
N ARG A 322 -15.01 -0.63 22.01
CA ARG A 322 -14.79 -2.06 22.09
C ARG A 322 -15.44 -2.73 20.88
N ALA A 323 -14.66 -3.41 20.05
CA ALA A 323 -15.16 -4.23 18.96
C ALA A 323 -15.55 -5.61 19.50
N VAL A 324 -16.81 -5.97 19.29
CA VAL A 324 -17.37 -7.26 19.74
C VAL A 324 -17.85 -8.00 18.50
N HIS A 325 -17.24 -9.15 18.23
CA HIS A 325 -17.69 -10.01 17.12
C HIS A 325 -19.10 -10.50 17.41
N ARG A 326 -20.00 -10.21 16.51
CA ARG A 326 -21.40 -10.61 16.61
C ARG A 326 -22.01 -10.75 15.21
N GLN A 327 -22.89 -11.71 15.04
CA GLN A 327 -23.74 -11.74 13.85
C GLN A 327 -24.66 -10.53 13.91
N VAL A 328 -24.60 -9.70 12.87
CA VAL A 328 -25.37 -8.46 12.78
C VAL A 328 -26.46 -8.55 11.73
N GLU A 329 -27.44 -7.66 11.84
CA GLU A 329 -28.53 -7.58 10.89
C GLU A 329 -28.08 -7.02 9.53
N SER A 330 -28.87 -7.28 8.50
CA SER A 330 -28.52 -6.97 7.11
C SER A 330 -28.64 -5.50 6.72
N TYR A 331 -28.99 -4.62 7.65
CA TYR A 331 -29.20 -3.20 7.37
C TYR A 331 -28.32 -2.32 8.23
N GLU A 332 -27.94 -1.17 7.68
CA GLU A 332 -27.26 -0.10 8.40
C GLU A 332 -28.00 1.22 8.17
N ARG A 333 -28.24 1.94 9.24
CA ARG A 333 -28.78 3.29 9.22
C ARG A 333 -27.66 4.29 9.48
N PHE A 334 -27.44 5.21 8.57
CA PHE A 334 -26.54 6.33 8.80
C PHE A 334 -27.22 7.33 9.74
N THR A 335 -26.53 7.75 10.78
CA THR A 335 -27.01 8.77 11.72
C THR A 335 -27.09 10.15 11.04
N ASN A 336 -27.62 11.15 11.74
CA ASN A 336 -27.63 12.53 11.26
C ASN A 336 -26.27 13.24 11.40
N ASP A 337 -25.18 12.50 11.63
CA ASP A 337 -23.84 13.09 11.69
C ASP A 337 -23.45 13.75 10.35
N PRO A 338 -22.86 14.96 10.37
CA PRO A 338 -22.49 15.68 9.16
C PRO A 338 -21.51 14.92 8.22
N LEU A 339 -20.72 13.98 8.74
CA LEU A 339 -19.83 13.16 7.93
C LEU A 339 -20.56 12.19 7.00
N ASN A 340 -21.84 11.95 7.24
CA ASN A 340 -22.69 11.14 6.37
C ASN A 340 -23.21 11.91 5.14
N GLY A 341 -23.08 13.23 5.11
CA GLY A 341 -23.49 14.06 3.99
C GLY A 341 -24.93 13.79 3.56
N SER A 342 -25.18 13.56 2.28
CA SER A 342 -26.51 13.26 1.72
C SER A 342 -27.05 11.88 2.12
N GLY A 343 -26.25 11.03 2.74
CA GLY A 343 -26.64 9.72 3.29
C GLY A 343 -27.25 9.79 4.69
N ALA A 344 -27.14 10.94 5.38
CA ALA A 344 -27.63 11.11 6.74
C ALA A 344 -29.12 10.73 6.88
N GLY A 345 -29.44 9.99 7.94
CA GLY A 345 -30.78 9.51 8.25
C GLY A 345 -31.31 8.37 7.36
N LYS A 346 -30.56 7.91 6.37
CA LYS A 346 -31.00 6.86 5.43
C LYS A 346 -30.54 5.49 5.90
N THR A 347 -31.36 4.48 5.57
CA THR A 347 -31.06 3.07 5.82
C THR A 347 -30.64 2.38 4.52
N TRP A 348 -29.61 1.56 4.59
CA TRP A 348 -29.01 0.84 3.48
C TRP A 348 -28.93 -0.65 3.79
N ILE A 349 -28.93 -1.50 2.76
CA ILE A 349 -28.54 -2.89 2.94
C ILE A 349 -27.06 -2.90 3.34
N HIS A 350 -26.73 -3.63 4.40
CA HIS A 350 -25.35 -3.77 4.82
C HIS A 350 -24.54 -4.56 3.79
N VAL A 351 -23.34 -4.09 3.52
CA VAL A 351 -22.50 -4.64 2.42
C VAL A 351 -21.85 -5.97 2.72
N SER A 352 -21.82 -6.39 3.98
CA SER A 352 -21.31 -7.72 4.37
C SER A 352 -22.27 -8.87 4.03
N PHE A 353 -23.01 -8.72 2.94
CA PHE A 353 -24.01 -9.71 2.51
C PHE A 353 -23.40 -11.11 2.46
N GLY A 354 -23.86 -11.98 3.37
CA GLY A 354 -23.38 -13.35 3.51
C GLY A 354 -22.06 -13.52 4.28
N SER A 355 -21.44 -12.46 4.81
CA SER A 355 -20.30 -12.58 5.71
C SER A 355 -20.76 -12.58 7.17
N SER A 356 -20.29 -13.54 7.95
CA SER A 356 -20.57 -13.66 9.40
C SER A 356 -19.56 -12.89 10.26
N ALA A 357 -18.82 -11.96 9.69
CA ALA A 357 -17.59 -11.46 10.31
C ALA A 357 -17.67 -9.98 10.68
N ASP A 358 -18.84 -9.51 11.07
CA ASP A 358 -19.04 -8.12 11.48
C ASP A 358 -18.87 -7.93 13.00
N PHE A 359 -18.59 -6.71 13.38
CA PHE A 359 -18.34 -6.30 14.75
C PHE A 359 -19.28 -5.16 15.13
N VAL A 360 -19.93 -5.31 16.28
CA VAL A 360 -20.60 -4.19 16.93
C VAL A 360 -19.55 -3.37 17.66
N LEU A 361 -19.58 -2.07 17.50
CA LEU A 361 -18.67 -1.12 18.11
C LEU A 361 -19.32 -0.50 19.34
N GLU A 362 -18.91 -0.92 20.53
CA GLU A 362 -19.44 -0.41 21.79
C GLU A 362 -18.59 0.78 22.26
N PRO A 363 -19.13 2.01 22.32
CA PRO A 363 -18.40 3.17 22.84
C PRO A 363 -17.91 2.95 24.27
N ILE A 364 -16.61 3.23 24.53
CA ILE A 364 -16.00 3.13 25.85
C ILE A 364 -15.45 4.47 26.37
N VAL A 365 -15.53 5.51 25.54
CA VAL A 365 -15.20 6.89 25.92
C VAL A 365 -16.39 7.82 25.56
N PRO A 366 -16.56 8.96 26.26
CA PRO A 366 -17.77 9.79 26.10
C PRO A 366 -17.96 10.41 24.73
N ASP A 367 -16.87 10.79 24.04
CA ASP A 367 -16.91 11.65 22.85
C ASP A 367 -16.91 10.86 21.53
N VAL A 368 -17.33 9.58 21.57
CA VAL A 368 -17.49 8.78 20.36
C VAL A 368 -18.70 9.24 19.57
N ARG A 369 -18.48 9.59 18.30
CA ARG A 369 -19.53 9.93 17.36
C ARG A 369 -19.90 8.71 16.52
N VAL A 370 -21.15 8.28 16.60
CA VAL A 370 -21.67 7.16 15.82
C VAL A 370 -22.13 7.67 14.45
N LEU A 371 -21.51 7.17 13.40
CA LEU A 371 -21.85 7.49 12.01
C LEU A 371 -22.87 6.50 11.42
N GLY A 372 -22.82 5.24 11.82
CA GLY A 372 -23.72 4.19 11.36
C GLY A 372 -24.12 3.25 12.48
N GLU A 373 -25.34 2.74 12.41
CA GLU A 373 -25.90 1.76 13.34
C GLU A 373 -26.40 0.55 12.57
N TYR A 374 -26.13 -0.66 13.06
CA TYR A 374 -26.81 -1.84 12.57
C TYR A 374 -28.30 -1.80 12.95
N VAL A 375 -29.16 -2.21 12.02
CA VAL A 375 -30.60 -2.12 12.19
C VAL A 375 -31.26 -3.40 11.71
N GLY A 376 -32.06 -4.00 12.57
CA GLY A 376 -32.87 -5.17 12.22
C GLY A 376 -34.07 -4.82 11.34
N ALA A 377 -34.72 -5.83 10.82
CA ALA A 377 -35.91 -5.71 9.95
C ALA A 377 -37.03 -4.86 10.56
N GLY A 378 -37.14 -4.82 11.91
CA GLY A 378 -38.08 -3.99 12.63
C GLY A 378 -37.64 -2.54 12.85
N GLY A 379 -36.53 -2.09 12.29
CA GLY A 379 -36.02 -0.73 12.42
C GLY A 379 -35.34 -0.42 13.75
N LYS A 380 -35.20 -1.40 14.65
CA LYS A 380 -34.51 -1.24 15.94
C LYS A 380 -33.01 -1.27 15.74
N ALA A 381 -32.28 -0.31 16.31
CA ALA A 381 -30.82 -0.30 16.33
C ALA A 381 -30.26 -1.46 17.18
N ASP A 382 -29.22 -2.12 16.68
CA ASP A 382 -28.52 -3.25 17.30
C ASP A 382 -27.03 -2.96 17.52
N GLY A 383 -26.69 -1.72 17.73
CA GLY A 383 -25.35 -1.24 18.05
C GLY A 383 -24.68 -0.48 16.92
N ALA A 384 -23.54 0.15 17.23
CA ALA A 384 -22.83 0.96 16.27
C ALA A 384 -22.07 0.13 15.23
N ALA A 385 -22.18 0.54 13.96
CA ALA A 385 -21.52 -0.06 12.82
C ALA A 385 -20.30 0.77 12.36
N THR A 386 -20.35 2.09 12.53
CA THR A 386 -19.27 2.99 12.13
C THR A 386 -19.16 4.12 13.14
N VAL A 387 -17.95 4.40 13.60
CA VAL A 387 -17.69 5.45 14.58
C VAL A 387 -16.47 6.28 14.23
N VAL A 388 -16.42 7.49 14.78
CA VAL A 388 -15.22 8.32 14.82
C VAL A 388 -15.03 8.92 16.21
N CYS A 389 -13.77 9.07 16.64
CA CYS A 389 -13.44 9.70 17.92
C CYS A 389 -12.07 10.39 17.87
N GLU A 390 -11.85 11.31 18.79
CA GLU A 390 -10.52 11.82 19.11
C GLU A 390 -10.04 11.13 20.39
N ASN A 391 -8.85 10.54 20.36
CA ASN A 391 -8.33 9.75 21.48
C ASN A 391 -7.51 10.59 22.47
N ALA A 392 -7.14 9.99 23.60
CA ALA A 392 -6.38 10.64 24.66
C ALA A 392 -4.96 11.13 24.23
N LEU A 393 -4.45 10.67 23.08
CA LEU A 393 -3.20 11.16 22.49
C LEU A 393 -3.40 12.32 21.52
N GLY A 394 -4.64 12.81 21.36
CA GLY A 394 -5.00 13.84 20.38
C GLY A 394 -5.12 13.35 18.95
N GLY A 395 -5.01 12.05 18.73
CA GLY A 395 -5.19 11.44 17.42
C GLY A 395 -6.66 11.19 17.09
N ARG A 396 -6.99 11.15 15.81
CA ARG A 396 -8.34 10.91 15.32
C ARG A 396 -8.47 9.52 14.75
N VAL A 397 -9.49 8.80 15.17
CA VAL A 397 -9.70 7.40 14.78
C VAL A 397 -11.07 7.25 14.13
N ALA A 398 -11.13 6.50 13.03
CA ALA A 398 -12.36 6.02 12.43
C ALA A 398 -12.35 4.49 12.42
N VAL A 399 -13.38 3.87 12.97
CA VAL A 399 -13.54 2.41 13.01
C VAL A 399 -14.80 2.03 12.26
N PHE A 400 -14.65 1.05 11.34
CA PHE A 400 -15.73 0.46 10.57
C PHE A 400 -15.96 -0.96 11.06
N GLY A 401 -17.12 -1.25 11.64
CA GLY A 401 -17.42 -2.51 12.32
C GLY A 401 -17.48 -3.74 11.42
N TYR A 402 -17.50 -3.57 10.11
CA TYR A 402 -17.43 -4.68 9.16
C TYR A 402 -15.98 -5.08 8.87
N ARG A 403 -15.78 -6.32 8.42
CA ARG A 403 -14.46 -6.83 8.04
C ARG A 403 -14.09 -6.29 6.66
N GLY A 404 -12.90 -5.72 6.58
CA GLY A 404 -12.31 -5.20 5.36
C GLY A 404 -12.84 -3.82 4.98
N LEU A 405 -11.95 -2.82 4.95
CA LEU A 405 -12.27 -1.45 4.53
C LEU A 405 -12.66 -1.38 3.04
N GLU A 406 -12.27 -2.37 2.26
CA GLU A 406 -12.55 -2.49 0.82
C GLU A 406 -14.03 -2.75 0.49
N SER A 407 -14.87 -3.11 1.48
CA SER A 407 -16.30 -3.36 1.29
C SER A 407 -17.10 -2.08 0.98
N VAL A 408 -16.58 -1.23 0.09
CA VAL A 408 -17.20 0.04 -0.31
C VAL A 408 -17.90 -0.14 -1.66
N VAL A 409 -19.16 -0.60 -1.64
CA VAL A 409 -19.92 -0.92 -2.86
C VAL A 409 -21.09 0.02 -3.14
N THR A 410 -21.35 1.00 -2.26
CA THR A 410 -22.40 2.01 -2.47
C THR A 410 -21.84 3.42 -2.52
N THR A 411 -22.51 4.31 -3.25
CA THR A 411 -22.11 5.73 -3.32
C THR A 411 -22.19 6.43 -1.96
N ALA A 412 -23.14 6.05 -1.13
CA ALA A 412 -23.28 6.59 0.22
C ALA A 412 -22.13 6.15 1.14
N ARG A 413 -21.76 4.85 1.10
CA ARG A 413 -20.61 4.32 1.86
C ARG A 413 -19.30 4.96 1.40
N ARG A 414 -19.12 5.09 0.09
CA ARG A 414 -17.98 5.81 -0.49
C ARG A 414 -17.87 7.23 0.07
N ALA A 415 -18.98 7.98 0.06
CA ALA A 415 -18.99 9.35 0.56
C ALA A 415 -18.67 9.41 2.07
N GLN A 416 -19.26 8.53 2.88
CA GLN A 416 -18.98 8.43 4.31
C GLN A 416 -17.51 8.11 4.58
N MET A 417 -16.94 7.11 3.88
CA MET A 417 -15.56 6.70 4.09
C MET A 417 -14.57 7.79 3.69
N LEU A 418 -14.78 8.48 2.56
CA LEU A 418 -13.95 9.62 2.17
C LEU A 418 -14.07 10.79 3.15
N ALA A 419 -15.28 11.06 3.68
CA ALA A 419 -15.47 12.09 4.68
C ALA A 419 -14.79 11.73 6.02
N ALA A 420 -14.86 10.47 6.44
CA ALA A 420 -14.14 9.95 7.62
C ALA A 420 -12.62 10.05 7.43
N ALA A 421 -12.10 9.63 6.28
CA ALA A 421 -10.68 9.75 5.95
C ALA A 421 -10.21 11.21 5.95
N ASP A 422 -11.01 12.11 5.39
CA ASP A 422 -10.72 13.54 5.43
C ASP A 422 -10.75 14.10 6.87
N TRP A 423 -11.69 13.66 7.68
CA TRP A 423 -11.78 14.08 9.07
C TRP A 423 -10.60 13.57 9.91
N VAL A 424 -10.25 12.28 9.83
CA VAL A 424 -9.09 11.74 10.57
C VAL A 424 -7.78 12.36 10.12
N SER A 425 -7.65 12.71 8.85
CA SER A 425 -6.47 13.42 8.33
C SER A 425 -6.34 14.88 8.83
N GLY A 426 -7.31 15.39 9.58
CA GLY A 426 -7.37 16.81 9.94
C GLY A 426 -7.62 17.71 8.73
N ARG A 427 -8.41 17.27 7.78
CA ARG A 427 -8.71 17.96 6.51
C ARG A 427 -7.47 18.14 5.63
N ARG A 428 -6.59 17.15 5.59
CA ARG A 428 -5.33 17.18 4.82
C ARG A 428 -5.31 16.21 3.64
N LEU A 429 -6.41 15.53 3.30
CA LEU A 429 -6.46 14.74 2.08
C LEU A 429 -6.08 15.62 0.88
N PRO A 430 -5.03 15.27 0.11
CA PRO A 430 -4.53 16.14 -0.96
C PRO A 430 -5.49 16.27 -2.14
N VAL A 431 -6.30 15.25 -2.38
CA VAL A 431 -7.29 15.21 -3.45
C VAL A 431 -8.58 14.54 -2.98
N ILE A 432 -9.71 15.11 -3.39
CA ILE A 432 -11.05 14.53 -3.17
C ILE A 432 -11.80 14.61 -4.51
N ILE A 433 -12.28 13.46 -4.98
CA ILE A 433 -13.15 13.36 -6.15
C ILE A 433 -14.59 13.29 -5.66
N ASP A 434 -15.34 14.38 -5.82
CA ASP A 434 -16.72 14.46 -5.33
C ASP A 434 -17.69 13.66 -6.21
N THR A 435 -17.40 13.54 -7.50
CA THR A 435 -18.19 12.71 -8.43
C THR A 435 -18.07 11.24 -8.05
N ALA A 436 -19.19 10.56 -7.94
CA ALA A 436 -19.23 9.11 -7.68
C ALA A 436 -18.81 8.35 -8.95
N ALA A 437 -17.51 8.09 -9.06
CA ALA A 437 -16.90 7.34 -10.16
C ALA A 437 -15.76 6.47 -9.62
N GLN A 438 -15.47 5.36 -10.31
CA GLN A 438 -14.34 4.48 -9.97
C GLN A 438 -13.06 5.00 -10.62
N VAL A 439 -12.48 6.01 -10.02
CA VAL A 439 -11.26 6.67 -10.50
C VAL A 439 -10.20 6.63 -9.41
N VAL A 440 -9.04 6.15 -9.78
CA VAL A 440 -7.86 6.04 -8.91
C VAL A 440 -7.09 7.35 -8.93
N PRO A 441 -6.97 8.08 -7.81
CA PRO A 441 -6.11 9.25 -7.70
C PRO A 441 -4.77 8.90 -7.07
N VAL A 442 -3.66 9.28 -7.70
CA VAL A 442 -2.32 9.24 -7.09
C VAL A 442 -1.74 10.66 -7.04
N PRO A 443 -1.89 11.36 -5.92
CA PRO A 443 -1.33 12.68 -5.76
C PRO A 443 0.19 12.61 -5.51
N ARG A 444 0.90 13.60 -6.06
CA ARG A 444 2.34 13.80 -5.83
C ARG A 444 2.55 15.08 -5.03
N VAL A 445 3.18 14.93 -3.88
CA VAL A 445 3.46 16.04 -2.95
C VAL A 445 4.95 16.30 -2.83
N ASP A 446 5.33 17.57 -2.65
CA ASP A 446 6.70 17.97 -2.40
C ASP A 446 7.10 17.74 -0.92
N THR A 447 8.32 18.08 -0.58
CA THR A 447 8.88 17.95 0.78
C THR A 447 8.15 18.79 1.84
N GLU A 448 7.39 19.80 1.43
CA GLU A 448 6.54 20.62 2.31
C GLU A 448 5.09 20.09 2.39
N GLY A 449 4.80 18.96 1.73
CA GLY A 449 3.47 18.37 1.63
C GLY A 449 2.51 19.17 0.76
N ARG A 450 3.03 20.00 -0.17
CA ARG A 450 2.21 20.74 -1.15
C ARG A 450 1.98 19.87 -2.38
N LEU A 451 0.75 19.89 -2.87
CA LEU A 451 0.34 19.11 -4.01
C LEU A 451 0.91 19.68 -5.32
N LYS A 452 1.70 18.90 -6.03
CA LYS A 452 2.31 19.22 -7.32
C LYS A 452 1.50 18.72 -8.51
N SER A 453 1.06 17.47 -8.43
CA SER A 453 0.24 16.84 -9.47
C SER A 453 -0.70 15.77 -8.90
N VAL A 454 -1.67 15.37 -9.69
CA VAL A 454 -2.54 14.20 -9.40
C VAL A 454 -2.69 13.38 -10.65
N MET A 455 -2.16 12.17 -10.65
CA MET A 455 -2.48 11.17 -11.67
C MET A 455 -3.89 10.63 -11.40
N LEU A 456 -4.68 10.46 -12.46
CA LEU A 456 -6.02 9.87 -12.43
C LEU A 456 -6.09 8.72 -13.43
N LEU A 457 -6.58 7.56 -12.98
CA LEU A 457 -6.87 6.40 -13.82
C LEU A 457 -8.37 6.08 -13.72
N ASN A 458 -9.05 6.01 -14.86
CA ASN A 458 -10.38 5.39 -14.92
C ASN A 458 -10.23 3.87 -14.89
N ALA A 459 -10.45 3.24 -13.73
CA ALA A 459 -10.30 1.79 -13.55
C ALA A 459 -11.59 1.00 -13.88
N THR A 460 -12.37 1.47 -14.88
CA THR A 460 -13.60 0.82 -15.33
C THR A 460 -13.62 0.57 -16.83
N ILE A 461 -14.58 -0.22 -17.27
CA ILE A 461 -14.86 -0.50 -18.68
C ILE A 461 -15.82 0.53 -19.30
N ASP A 462 -16.23 1.54 -18.55
CA ASP A 462 -17.12 2.62 -18.97
C ASP A 462 -16.43 3.98 -18.98
N THR A 463 -16.94 4.90 -19.79
CA THR A 463 -16.53 6.31 -19.73
C THR A 463 -17.07 6.97 -18.47
N THR A 464 -16.21 7.65 -17.71
CA THR A 464 -16.66 8.39 -16.53
C THR A 464 -17.49 9.63 -16.93
N PRO A 465 -18.37 10.13 -16.08
CA PRO A 465 -18.83 11.52 -16.19
C PRO A 465 -17.63 12.48 -16.01
N ALA A 466 -17.86 13.77 -16.30
CA ALA A 466 -16.90 14.80 -15.90
C ALA A 466 -16.73 14.81 -14.38
N LEU A 467 -15.48 14.88 -13.92
CA LEU A 467 -15.14 14.70 -12.51
C LEU A 467 -15.01 16.05 -11.80
N ALA A 468 -15.80 16.25 -10.76
CA ALA A 468 -15.61 17.33 -9.81
C ALA A 468 -14.49 16.95 -8.84
N VAL A 469 -13.39 17.70 -8.85
CA VAL A 469 -12.18 17.39 -8.08
C VAL A 469 -11.79 18.60 -7.23
N ARG A 470 -11.52 18.33 -5.95
CA ARG A 470 -10.95 19.31 -5.02
C ARG A 470 -9.52 18.96 -4.68
N LEU A 471 -8.63 19.94 -4.80
CA LEU A 471 -7.19 19.81 -4.59
C LEU A 471 -6.75 20.72 -3.44
N ARG A 472 -6.06 20.15 -2.46
CA ARG A 472 -5.63 20.91 -1.27
C ARG A 472 -4.14 21.19 -1.25
N LYS A 473 -3.77 22.31 -0.61
CA LYS A 473 -2.38 22.80 -0.54
C LYS A 473 -1.66 22.74 -1.89
N PRO A 474 -2.23 23.26 -2.97
CA PRO A 474 -1.59 23.20 -4.29
C PRO A 474 -0.33 24.11 -4.31
N VAL A 475 0.69 23.69 -5.07
CA VAL A 475 1.90 24.52 -5.29
C VAL A 475 1.61 25.81 -6.08
N GLY A 476 0.48 25.88 -6.76
CA GLY A 476 0.06 27.06 -7.56
C GLY A 476 -1.43 27.00 -7.89
N LYS A 477 -1.90 28.01 -8.62
CA LYS A 477 -3.33 28.20 -8.92
C LYS A 477 -3.73 27.78 -10.34
N THR A 478 -2.77 27.54 -11.21
CA THR A 478 -3.01 27.11 -12.59
C THR A 478 -3.03 25.58 -12.64
N ALA A 479 -4.02 25.02 -13.31
CA ALA A 479 -4.17 23.57 -13.49
C ALA A 479 -4.23 23.22 -14.96
N ARG A 480 -3.43 22.25 -15.38
CA ARG A 480 -3.44 21.68 -16.74
C ARG A 480 -3.79 20.19 -16.66
N TRP A 481 -4.64 19.73 -17.55
CA TRP A 481 -4.93 18.32 -17.77
C TRP A 481 -4.06 17.79 -18.90
N ILE A 482 -3.27 16.79 -18.61
CA ILE A 482 -2.26 16.22 -19.48
C ILE A 482 -2.63 14.77 -19.76
N LEU A 483 -2.76 14.43 -21.02
CA LEU A 483 -3.06 13.10 -21.52
C LEU A 483 -1.97 12.65 -22.49
N PRO A 484 -1.70 11.33 -22.59
CA PRO A 484 -0.82 10.82 -23.63
C PRO A 484 -1.33 11.21 -25.03
N GLU A 485 -0.41 11.48 -25.94
CA GLU A 485 -0.70 11.73 -27.36
C GLU A 485 -1.70 12.90 -27.62
N CYS A 486 -1.95 13.75 -26.62
CA CYS A 486 -2.89 14.87 -26.70
C CYS A 486 -2.23 16.19 -26.35
N ARG A 487 -2.83 17.30 -26.83
CA ARG A 487 -2.45 18.64 -26.36
C ARG A 487 -2.96 18.89 -24.94
N ASP A 488 -2.15 19.57 -24.13
CA ASP A 488 -2.55 20.02 -22.80
C ASP A 488 -3.85 20.84 -22.84
N LYS A 489 -4.72 20.56 -21.86
CA LYS A 489 -5.93 21.37 -21.66
C LYS A 489 -5.82 22.17 -20.37
N LYS A 490 -5.94 23.48 -20.45
CA LYS A 490 -6.09 24.31 -19.25
C LYS A 490 -7.44 24.00 -18.61
N LEU A 491 -7.42 23.72 -17.31
CA LEU A 491 -8.64 23.49 -16.53
C LEU A 491 -9.11 24.79 -15.90
N THR A 492 -10.42 25.04 -15.98
CA THR A 492 -11.02 26.15 -15.24
C THR A 492 -11.09 25.78 -13.77
N ALA A 493 -10.43 26.58 -12.93
CA ALA A 493 -10.32 26.35 -11.51
C ALA A 493 -11.01 27.46 -10.73
N ARG A 494 -11.78 27.08 -9.70
CA ARG A 494 -12.25 28.00 -8.66
C ARG A 494 -11.30 27.86 -7.46
N SER A 495 -10.59 28.93 -7.14
CA SER A 495 -9.59 28.90 -6.08
C SER A 495 -10.10 29.57 -4.82
N SER A 496 -9.87 28.93 -3.68
CA SER A 496 -9.94 29.50 -2.33
C SER A 496 -8.54 29.61 -1.72
N LYS A 497 -8.41 30.12 -0.50
CA LYS A 497 -7.12 30.23 0.20
C LYS A 497 -6.40 28.87 0.41
N ARG A 498 -7.14 27.76 0.45
CA ARG A 498 -6.59 26.44 0.82
C ARG A 498 -6.90 25.32 -0.19
N GLU A 499 -7.77 25.56 -1.16
CA GLU A 499 -8.32 24.54 -2.03
C GLU A 499 -8.56 25.08 -3.44
N ILE A 500 -8.35 24.25 -4.43
CA ILE A 500 -8.75 24.48 -5.82
C ILE A 500 -9.84 23.46 -6.15
N ALA A 501 -11.00 23.93 -6.61
CA ALA A 501 -12.04 23.09 -7.19
C ALA A 501 -12.02 23.23 -8.71
N LEU A 502 -12.06 22.10 -9.42
CA LEU A 502 -12.00 22.06 -10.86
C LEU A 502 -12.82 20.88 -11.44
N MET A 503 -13.08 20.95 -12.74
CA MET A 503 -13.71 19.87 -13.48
C MET A 503 -12.67 19.23 -14.40
N VAL A 504 -12.48 17.92 -14.26
CA VAL A 504 -11.72 17.10 -15.20
C VAL A 504 -12.71 16.56 -16.25
N PRO A 505 -12.39 16.59 -17.55
CA PRO A 505 -13.25 16.00 -18.57
C PRO A 505 -13.51 14.51 -18.32
N ALA A 506 -14.59 14.00 -18.91
CA ALA A 506 -14.88 12.57 -18.93
C ALA A 506 -13.66 11.77 -19.41
N MET A 507 -13.41 10.64 -18.77
CA MET A 507 -12.28 9.77 -19.04
C MET A 507 -12.78 8.48 -19.69
N SER A 508 -12.20 8.10 -20.80
CA SER A 508 -12.50 6.82 -21.47
C SER A 508 -12.09 5.62 -20.60
N PRO A 509 -12.62 4.41 -20.86
CA PRO A 509 -12.22 3.20 -20.15
C PRO A 509 -10.70 3.04 -20.09
N TRP A 510 -10.19 2.71 -18.91
CA TRP A 510 -8.76 2.49 -18.67
C TRP A 510 -7.84 3.63 -19.13
N SER A 511 -8.40 4.82 -19.39
CA SER A 511 -7.57 5.98 -19.70
C SER A 511 -6.90 6.53 -18.45
N ILE A 512 -5.70 7.06 -18.65
CA ILE A 512 -4.87 7.65 -17.62
C ILE A 512 -4.38 9.03 -18.06
N GLY A 513 -4.33 9.97 -17.14
CA GLY A 513 -3.78 11.30 -17.32
C GLY A 513 -3.43 11.93 -15.98
N TYR A 514 -2.88 13.13 -15.99
CA TYR A 514 -2.60 13.83 -14.73
C TYR A 514 -2.92 15.32 -14.78
N ILE A 515 -3.33 15.83 -13.63
CA ILE A 515 -3.48 17.26 -13.37
C ILE A 515 -2.11 17.77 -12.92
N LEU A 516 -1.54 18.72 -13.63
CA LEU A 516 -0.33 19.41 -13.21
C LEU A 516 -0.68 20.80 -12.68
N LEU A 517 -0.12 21.13 -11.52
CA LEU A 517 -0.30 22.43 -10.85
C LEU A 517 0.95 23.29 -11.02
N SER A 518 0.74 24.56 -11.36
CA SER A 518 1.80 25.54 -11.52
C SER A 518 1.40 26.91 -10.95
N LYS A 519 2.40 27.76 -10.69
CA LYS A 519 2.21 29.14 -10.20
C LYS A 519 1.37 29.98 -11.15
#